data_91f8b7bba1ba88c1d71ab7fae1dd0afb
#
_entry.id   91f8b7bba1ba88c1d71ab7fae1dd0afb
#
_cell.length_a   1.000
_cell.length_b   1.000
_cell.length_c   1.000
_cell.angle_alpha   90.00
_cell.angle_beta   90.00
_cell.angle_gamma   90.00
#
_symmetry.space_group_name_H-M   'P 1'
#
loop_
_entity.id
_entity.type
_entity.pdbx_description
1 polymer ?
#
loop_
_entity_poly.entity_id
_entity_poly.type
_entity_poly.pdbx_seq_one_letter_code
_entity_poly.pdbx_strand_id
1 'polypeptide(L)'
;MIIMAVDFGDSRTGLAICGKSELIASPIGVIAEKDFDKCLEKTAEAAKENKAEMIVVGYPKNMNNTVGERAEKCTLFAERLKEMTGCPVELWDE
;
A
#
# COMPACT_ATOMS: atom_id res chain seq x y z
N MET A 1 -6.78 -14.11 -8.69
CA MET A 1 -5.89 -12.95 -8.60
C MET A 1 -5.77 -12.50 -7.15
N ILE A 2 -4.57 -12.33 -6.67
CA ILE A 2 -4.35 -11.87 -5.30
C ILE A 2 -4.01 -10.39 -5.33
N ILE A 3 -4.78 -9.61 -4.59
CA ILE A 3 -4.58 -8.17 -4.52
C ILE A 3 -4.15 -7.81 -3.11
N MET A 4 -3.06 -7.08 -2.99
CA MET A 4 -2.61 -6.61 -1.69
C MET A 4 -3.05 -5.16 -1.51
N ALA A 5 -3.76 -4.90 -0.44
CA ALA A 5 -4.19 -3.55 -0.10
C ALA A 5 -3.22 -2.98 0.91
N VAL A 6 -2.80 -1.75 0.68
CA VAL A 6 -1.84 -1.05 1.54
C VAL A 6 -2.48 0.23 2.06
N ASP A 7 -2.55 0.35 3.36
CA ASP A 7 -3.05 1.56 4.00
C ASP A 7 -1.83 2.31 4.52
N PHE A 8 -1.29 3.17 3.69
CA PHE A 8 -0.05 3.87 3.97
C PHE A 8 -0.22 4.96 5.02
N GLY A 9 0.61 4.90 6.05
CA GLY A 9 0.59 5.89 7.12
C GLY A 9 1.99 6.37 7.45
N ASP A 10 2.09 7.46 8.18
CA ASP A 10 3.39 8.04 8.50
C ASP A 10 4.27 7.17 9.39
N SER A 11 3.66 6.46 10.31
CA SER A 11 4.43 5.60 11.22
C SER A 11 3.96 4.16 11.21
N ARG A 12 2.83 3.90 10.59
CA ARG A 12 2.29 2.54 10.49
C ARG A 12 1.62 2.36 9.15
N THR A 13 1.88 1.24 8.54
CA THR A 13 1.29 0.91 7.25
C THR A 13 0.60 -0.44 7.37
N GLY A 14 -0.70 -0.46 7.18
CA GLY A 14 -1.48 -1.68 7.27
C GLY A 14 -1.49 -2.43 5.96
N LEU A 15 -1.42 -3.75 6.03
CA LEU A 15 -1.44 -4.61 4.86
C LEU A 15 -2.58 -5.61 4.95
N ALA A 16 -3.23 -5.85 3.84
CA ALA A 16 -4.30 -6.83 3.76
C ALA A 16 -4.27 -7.50 2.39
N ILE A 17 -4.80 -8.71 2.34
CA ILE A 17 -4.86 -9.48 1.09
C ILE A 17 -6.32 -9.74 0.75
N CYS A 18 -6.65 -9.54 -0.52
CA CYS A 18 -7.97 -9.86 -1.06
C CYS A 18 -7.81 -10.92 -2.13
N GLY A 19 -8.66 -11.93 -2.08
CA GLY A 19 -8.73 -12.90 -3.14
C GLY A 19 -9.63 -12.41 -4.25
N LYS A 20 -9.54 -13.05 -5.40
CA LYS A 20 -10.31 -12.68 -6.56
C LYS A 20 -11.82 -12.65 -6.33
N SER A 21 -12.30 -13.63 -5.63
CA SER A 21 -13.75 -13.78 -5.40
C SER A 21 -14.19 -13.36 -4.02
N GLU A 22 -13.29 -12.80 -3.24
CA GLU A 22 -13.60 -12.40 -1.89
C GLU A 22 -13.79 -10.89 -1.80
N LEU A 23 -14.83 -10.50 -1.10
CA LEU A 23 -15.15 -9.09 -0.92
C LEU A 23 -14.50 -8.52 0.34
N ILE A 24 -13.99 -9.39 1.19
CA ILE A 24 -13.42 -8.98 2.47
C ILE A 24 -11.92 -9.18 2.46
N ALA A 25 -11.19 -8.11 2.76
CA ALA A 25 -9.75 -8.19 2.87
C ALA A 25 -9.35 -8.82 4.19
N SER A 26 -8.36 -9.69 4.13
CA SER A 26 -7.81 -10.32 5.33
C SER A 26 -6.55 -9.58 5.74
N PRO A 27 -6.52 -8.98 6.92
CA PRO A 27 -5.31 -8.29 7.36
C PRO A 27 -4.15 -9.26 7.53
N ILE A 28 -3.00 -8.89 7.01
CA ILE A 28 -1.82 -9.75 7.13
C ILE A 28 -0.76 -9.13 8.03
N GLY A 29 -0.93 -7.90 8.43
CA GLY A 29 -0.02 -7.30 9.38
C GLY A 29 0.05 -5.79 9.25
N VAL A 30 0.87 -5.22 10.11
CA VAL A 30 1.11 -3.79 10.13
C VAL A 30 2.62 -3.59 10.16
N ILE A 31 3.09 -2.71 9.29
CA ILE A 31 4.50 -2.34 9.27
C ILE A 31 4.67 -1.09 10.12
N ALA A 32 5.35 -1.21 11.23
CA ALA A 32 5.61 -0.09 12.13
C ALA A 32 6.97 0.51 11.76
N GLU A 33 6.97 1.34 10.74
CA GLU A 33 8.20 1.91 10.22
C GLU A 33 7.98 3.36 9.81
N LYS A 34 8.80 4.25 10.32
CA LYS A 34 8.71 5.67 9.99
C LYS A 34 9.53 6.03 8.76
N ASP A 35 10.55 5.24 8.47
CA ASP A 35 11.41 5.49 7.33
C ASP A 35 10.70 5.07 6.05
N PHE A 36 10.58 6.01 5.14
CA PHE A 36 9.87 5.79 3.89
C PHE A 36 10.47 4.63 3.07
N ASP A 37 11.77 4.63 2.91
CA ASP A 37 12.43 3.60 2.12
C ASP A 37 12.34 2.22 2.75
N LYS A 38 12.50 2.16 4.06
CA LYS A 38 12.38 0.87 4.76
C LYS A 38 10.96 0.34 4.70
N CYS A 39 9.99 1.24 4.80
CA CYS A 39 8.60 0.85 4.69
C CYS A 39 8.32 0.29 3.29
N LEU A 40 8.88 0.91 2.26
CA LEU A 40 8.76 0.44 0.89
C LEU A 40 9.34 -0.95 0.74
N GLU A 41 10.53 -1.18 1.27
CA GLU A 41 11.18 -2.47 1.19
C GLU A 41 10.34 -3.57 1.85
N LYS A 42 9.84 -3.28 3.04
CA LYS A 42 9.02 -4.24 3.77
C LYS A 42 7.71 -4.52 3.06
N THR A 43 7.11 -3.49 2.48
CA THR A 43 5.87 -3.65 1.73
C THR A 43 6.09 -4.48 0.48
N ALA A 44 7.16 -4.20 -0.25
CA ALA A 44 7.49 -4.95 -1.45
C ALA A 44 7.76 -6.41 -1.12
N GLU A 45 8.45 -6.65 -0.03
CA GLU A 45 8.74 -8.00 0.42
C GLU A 45 7.46 -8.76 0.75
N ALA A 46 6.54 -8.09 1.45
CA ALA A 46 5.25 -8.69 1.78
C ALA A 46 4.46 -9.04 0.52
N ALA A 47 4.50 -8.17 -0.48
CA ALA A 47 3.82 -8.42 -1.75
C ALA A 47 4.38 -9.68 -2.43
N LYS A 48 5.68 -9.84 -2.41
CA LYS A 48 6.31 -11.01 -3.01
C LYS A 48 6.00 -12.27 -2.23
N GLU A 49 6.05 -12.20 -0.92
CA GLU A 49 5.75 -13.35 -0.07
C GLU A 49 4.32 -13.85 -0.25
N ASN A 50 3.40 -12.93 -0.44
CA ASN A 50 1.99 -13.27 -0.60
C ASN A 50 1.60 -13.44 -2.06
N LYS A 51 2.56 -13.35 -2.97
CA LYS A 51 2.33 -13.54 -4.40
C LYS A 51 1.24 -12.60 -4.93
N ALA A 52 1.30 -11.36 -4.49
CA ALA A 52 0.33 -10.36 -4.95
C ALA A 52 0.52 -10.08 -6.44
N GLU A 53 -0.58 -10.06 -7.14
CA GLU A 53 -0.56 -9.77 -8.57
C GLU A 53 -0.90 -8.33 -8.86
N MET A 54 -1.50 -7.66 -7.89
CA MET A 54 -1.84 -6.25 -7.99
C MET A 54 -1.78 -5.65 -6.60
N ILE A 55 -1.44 -4.37 -6.52
CA ILE A 55 -1.35 -3.68 -5.24
C ILE A 55 -2.22 -2.43 -5.32
N VAL A 56 -2.99 -2.20 -4.27
CA VAL A 56 -3.83 -1.01 -4.15
C VAL A 56 -3.37 -0.24 -2.94
N VAL A 57 -3.02 1.02 -3.13
CA VAL A 57 -2.59 1.88 -2.03
C VAL A 57 -3.69 2.88 -1.73
N GLY A 58 -4.25 2.79 -0.54
CA GLY A 58 -5.28 3.71 -0.11
C GLY A 58 -4.67 4.92 0.56
N TYR A 59 -5.25 6.08 0.36
CA TYR A 59 -4.82 7.26 1.06
C TYR A 59 -6.01 8.03 1.60
N PRO A 60 -5.83 8.77 2.70
CA PRO A 60 -6.94 9.50 3.29
C PRO A 60 -7.36 10.65 2.40
N LYS A 61 -8.67 10.81 2.32
CA LYS A 61 -9.27 11.77 1.40
C LYS A 61 -9.56 13.12 1.99
N ASN A 62 -9.86 13.16 3.25
CA ASN A 62 -10.40 14.35 3.87
C ASN A 62 -9.52 14.94 4.95
N MET A 63 -8.26 14.95 4.70
CA MET A 63 -7.32 15.39 5.71
C MET A 63 -7.15 16.90 5.71
N ASN A 64 -8.24 17.59 5.78
CA ASN A 64 -8.19 19.05 5.85
C ASN A 64 -7.36 19.62 4.71
N ASN A 65 -6.38 20.43 5.02
CA ASN A 65 -5.58 21.07 4.00
C ASN A 65 -4.26 20.38 3.73
N THR A 66 -4.09 19.18 4.25
CA THR A 66 -2.84 18.47 4.07
C THR A 66 -2.90 17.44 2.96
N VAL A 67 -3.99 17.45 2.21
CA VAL A 67 -4.22 16.46 1.16
C VAL A 67 -3.10 16.43 0.12
N GLY A 68 -2.63 17.58 -0.29
CA GLY A 68 -1.62 17.67 -1.32
C GLY A 68 -0.34 16.93 -0.96
N GLU A 69 0.16 17.20 0.25
CA GLU A 69 1.40 16.60 0.71
C GLU A 69 1.27 15.10 0.88
N ARG A 70 0.20 14.66 1.49
CA ARG A 70 -0.02 13.22 1.70
C ARG A 70 -0.26 12.50 0.39
N ALA A 71 -1.01 13.12 -0.52
CA ALA A 71 -1.27 12.52 -1.80
C ALA A 71 0.02 12.34 -2.60
N GLU A 72 0.91 13.31 -2.54
CA GLU A 72 2.19 13.22 -3.22
C GLU A 72 3.03 12.08 -2.65
N LYS A 73 3.03 11.94 -1.34
CA LYS A 73 3.78 10.90 -0.68
C LYS A 73 3.24 9.53 -1.04
N CYS A 74 1.93 9.39 -1.05
CA CYS A 74 1.30 8.12 -1.43
C CYS A 74 1.56 7.80 -2.90
N THR A 75 1.54 8.79 -3.76
CA THR A 75 1.82 8.60 -5.18
C THR A 75 3.26 8.12 -5.37
N LEU A 76 4.19 8.75 -4.69
CA LEU A 76 5.59 8.34 -4.77
C LEU A 76 5.77 6.92 -4.24
N PHE A 77 5.10 6.62 -3.14
CA PHE A 77 5.15 5.28 -2.56
C PHE A 77 4.66 4.24 -3.57
N ALA A 78 3.54 4.52 -4.22
CA ALA A 78 2.97 3.61 -5.21
C ALA A 78 3.90 3.44 -6.42
N GLU A 79 4.47 4.52 -6.91
CA GLU A 79 5.39 4.45 -8.05
C GLU A 79 6.62 3.62 -7.75
N ARG A 80 7.22 3.85 -6.57
CA ARG A 80 8.39 3.10 -6.16
C ARG A 80 8.05 1.63 -5.96
N LEU A 81 6.90 1.37 -5.36
CA LEU A 81 6.46 0.01 -5.12
C LEU A 81 6.26 -0.75 -6.42
N LYS A 82 5.71 -0.07 -7.42
CA LYS A 82 5.53 -0.67 -8.73
C LYS A 82 6.86 -1.06 -9.33
N GLU A 83 7.85 -0.20 -9.23
CA GLU A 83 9.19 -0.50 -9.74
C GLU A 83 9.84 -1.66 -9.00
N MET A 84 9.65 -1.73 -7.71
CA MET A 84 10.28 -2.76 -6.90
C MET A 84 9.64 -4.14 -7.06
N THR A 85 8.33 -4.18 -7.27
CA THR A 85 7.60 -5.44 -7.36
C THR A 85 7.30 -5.88 -8.77
N GLY A 86 7.25 -4.95 -9.70
CA GLY A 86 6.82 -5.24 -11.06
C GLY A 86 5.33 -5.47 -11.17
N CYS A 87 4.58 -5.24 -10.11
CA CYS A 87 3.13 -5.40 -10.12
C CYS A 87 2.44 -4.08 -10.43
N PRO A 88 1.26 -4.12 -11.06
CA PRO A 88 0.48 -2.90 -11.21
C PRO A 88 0.07 -2.38 -9.83
N VAL A 89 0.21 -1.09 -9.64
CA VAL A 89 -0.13 -0.44 -8.38
C VAL A 89 -1.11 0.68 -8.68
N GLU A 90 -2.23 0.70 -7.97
CA GLU A 90 -3.23 1.73 -8.12
C GLU A 90 -3.43 2.47 -6.81
N LEU A 91 -3.78 3.74 -6.92
CA LEU A 91 -4.11 4.57 -5.77
C LEU A 91 -5.63 4.60 -5.63
N TRP A 92 -6.09 4.39 -4.42
CA TRP A 92 -7.52 4.47 -4.13
C TRP A 92 -7.77 5.61 -3.16
N ASP A 93 -8.70 6.43 -3.53
CA ASP A 93 -9.15 7.56 -2.74
C ASP A 93 -10.20 7.05 -1.74
N GLU A 94 -9.87 7.11 -0.48
CA GLU A 94 -10.80 6.63 0.55
C GLU A 94 -11.74 7.70 1.07
#